data_37f74c02f9e52522efba6a91d5c1ec23
#
_entry.id   37f74c02f9e52522efba6a91d5c1ec23
#
_cell.length_a   1.000
_cell.length_b   1.000
_cell.length_c   1.000
_cell.angle_alpha   90.00
_cell.angle_beta   90.00
_cell.angle_gamma   90.00
#
_symmetry.space_group_name_H-M   'P 1'
#
loop_
_entity.id
_entity.type
_entity.pdbx_description
1 polymer ?
#
loop_
_entity_poly.entity_id
_entity_poly.type
_entity_poly.pdbx_seq_one_letter_code
_entity_poly.pdbx_strand_id
1 'polypeptide(L)'
;MPWFRTLLWIGTISLMIVLSVKSFRLRSTHVSTVEAFEMADQTEAKEILQSWNDASVEHSVINSIKLDYLFIGFYVLLMINYSNHQMNKERNLILNNLLRFNIALSIDTGILDIAENIIMMHNIRSIDEYFPTVVISIMKFTFAGWIIVVWLVSVGKGALSRKAYA
;
A
#
# COMPACT_ATOMS: atom_id res chain seq x y z
N MET A 1 1.55 -14.54 -18.81
CA MET A 1 2.97 -14.31 -19.14
C MET A 1 3.79 -14.28 -17.85
N PRO A 2 4.77 -15.19 -17.63
CA PRO A 2 5.52 -15.25 -16.37
C PRO A 2 6.40 -14.01 -16.15
N TRP A 3 7.01 -13.46 -17.20
CA TRP A 3 7.88 -12.29 -17.11
C TRP A 3 7.16 -11.03 -16.60
N PHE A 4 5.89 -10.80 -16.96
CA PHE A 4 5.10 -9.66 -16.52
C PHE A 4 4.89 -9.70 -15.00
N ARG A 5 4.58 -10.88 -14.45
CA ARG A 5 4.45 -11.07 -13.00
C ARG A 5 5.76 -10.84 -12.27
N THR A 6 6.88 -11.32 -12.84
CA THR A 6 8.22 -11.05 -12.29
C THR A 6 8.53 -9.56 -12.28
N LEU A 7 8.20 -8.83 -13.36
CA LEU A 7 8.35 -7.38 -13.43
C LEU A 7 7.54 -6.67 -12.33
N LEU A 8 6.29 -7.07 -12.12
CA LEU A 8 5.44 -6.49 -11.07
C LEU A 8 6.03 -6.75 -9.68
N TRP A 9 6.56 -7.95 -9.40
CA TRP A 9 7.22 -8.26 -8.14
C TRP A 9 8.47 -7.39 -7.95
N ILE A 10 9.35 -7.31 -8.94
CA ILE A 10 10.57 -6.50 -8.87
C ILE A 10 10.20 -5.03 -8.66
N GLY A 11 9.26 -4.49 -9.44
CA GLY A 11 8.84 -3.09 -9.32
C GLY A 11 8.26 -2.78 -7.93
N THR A 12 7.34 -3.62 -7.43
CA THR A 12 6.75 -3.45 -6.10
C THR A 12 7.79 -3.49 -5.00
N ILE A 13 8.67 -4.52 -5.00
CA ILE A 13 9.70 -4.67 -3.96
C ILE A 13 10.72 -3.52 -4.02
N SER A 14 11.17 -3.14 -5.21
CA SER A 14 12.14 -2.05 -5.39
C SER A 14 11.57 -0.71 -4.88
N LEU A 15 10.33 -0.38 -5.23
CA LEU A 15 9.67 0.84 -4.78
C LEU A 15 9.42 0.82 -3.28
N MET A 16 8.98 -0.31 -2.72
CA MET A 16 8.82 -0.50 -1.28
C MET A 16 10.15 -0.25 -0.53
N ILE A 17 11.26 -0.79 -1.03
CA ILE A 17 12.59 -0.56 -0.44
C ILE A 17 12.95 0.93 -0.51
N VAL A 18 12.75 1.59 -1.66
CA VAL A 18 13.07 3.02 -1.82
C VAL A 18 12.27 3.87 -0.84
N LEU A 19 10.95 3.64 -0.73
CA LEU A 19 10.07 4.37 0.20
C LEU A 19 10.47 4.10 1.65
N SER A 20 10.74 2.84 2.01
CA SER A 20 11.20 2.46 3.37
C SER A 20 12.53 3.12 3.73
N VAL A 21 13.50 3.20 2.80
CA VAL A 21 14.79 3.88 3.04
C VAL A 21 14.58 5.37 3.25
N LYS A 22 13.67 6.02 2.51
CA LYS A 22 13.34 7.44 2.71
C LYS A 22 12.71 7.67 4.08
N SER A 23 11.72 6.85 4.47
CA SER A 23 11.10 6.91 5.79
C SER A 23 12.12 6.68 6.92
N PHE A 24 13.01 5.68 6.78
CA PHE A 24 14.08 5.44 7.73
C PHE A 24 15.05 6.63 7.87
N ARG A 25 15.38 7.31 6.78
CA ARG A 25 16.22 8.51 6.84
C ARG A 25 15.58 9.65 7.63
N LEU A 26 14.28 9.88 7.46
CA LEU A 26 13.54 10.86 8.26
C LEU A 26 13.60 10.51 9.75
N ARG A 27 13.34 9.24 10.10
CA ARG A 27 13.44 8.77 11.50
C ARG A 27 14.85 8.94 12.08
N SER A 28 15.88 8.68 11.30
CA SER A 28 17.28 8.80 11.77
C SER A 28 17.70 10.25 12.07
N THR A 29 17.00 11.22 11.49
CA THR A 29 17.17 12.65 11.76
C THR A 29 16.19 13.20 12.79
N HIS A 30 15.46 12.34 13.51
CA HIS A 30 14.41 12.70 14.45
C HIS A 30 13.27 13.54 13.85
N VAL A 31 13.07 13.44 12.55
CA VAL A 31 11.98 14.10 11.84
C VAL A 31 10.83 13.12 11.64
N SER A 32 9.60 13.60 11.78
CA SER A 32 8.39 12.80 11.61
C SER A 32 8.29 12.23 10.18
N THR A 33 7.76 11.03 10.06
CA THR A 33 7.62 10.33 8.79
C THR A 33 6.30 10.64 8.09
N VAL A 34 6.17 10.23 6.82
CA VAL A 34 4.92 10.34 6.06
C VAL A 34 3.81 9.51 6.72
N GLU A 35 4.15 8.32 7.21
CA GLU A 35 3.19 7.43 7.90
C GLU A 35 2.68 8.04 9.22
N ALA A 36 3.51 8.85 9.92
CA ALA A 36 3.06 9.59 11.08
C ALA A 36 2.06 10.68 10.70
N PHE A 37 2.27 11.36 9.57
CA PHE A 37 1.37 12.39 9.04
C PHE A 37 0.03 11.79 8.56
N GLU A 38 0.03 10.59 7.99
CA GLU A 38 -1.19 9.85 7.62
C GLU A 38 -2.14 9.61 8.81
N MET A 39 -1.56 9.36 9.98
CA MET A 39 -2.29 8.99 11.20
C MET A 39 -2.51 10.15 12.17
N ALA A 40 -1.99 11.33 11.84
CA ALA A 40 -2.06 12.52 12.68
C ALA A 40 -3.48 13.12 12.73
N ASP A 41 -3.78 13.81 13.82
CA ASP A 41 -4.86 14.79 13.84
C ASP A 41 -4.37 16.16 13.32
N GLN A 42 -5.25 17.16 13.29
CA GLN A 42 -4.88 18.48 12.77
C GLN A 42 -3.75 19.16 13.57
N THR A 43 -3.71 18.95 14.88
CA THR A 43 -2.69 19.56 15.76
C THR A 43 -1.34 18.89 15.53
N GLU A 44 -1.32 17.57 15.56
CA GLU A 44 -0.14 16.77 15.28
C GLU A 44 0.39 17.01 13.85
N ALA A 45 -0.51 17.13 12.88
CA ALA A 45 -0.15 17.40 11.48
C ALA A 45 0.55 18.77 11.33
N LYS A 46 0.11 19.81 12.07
CA LYS A 46 0.79 21.12 12.10
C LYS A 46 2.20 21.01 12.67
N GLU A 47 2.37 20.28 13.78
CA GLU A 47 3.69 20.04 14.39
C GLU A 47 4.62 19.27 13.43
N ILE A 48 4.10 18.26 12.75
CA ILE A 48 4.85 17.47 11.76
C ILE A 48 5.29 18.36 10.60
N LEU A 49 4.40 19.19 10.04
CA LEU A 49 4.73 20.10 8.95
C LEU A 49 5.79 21.13 9.38
N GLN A 50 5.68 21.66 10.59
CA GLN A 50 6.70 22.54 11.12
C GLN A 50 8.05 21.83 11.23
N SER A 51 8.08 20.60 11.74
CA SER A 51 9.31 19.79 11.79
C SER A 51 9.95 19.55 10.41
N TRP A 52 9.13 19.33 9.38
CA TRP A 52 9.62 19.17 8.00
C TRP A 52 10.20 20.45 7.41
N ASN A 53 9.58 21.59 7.72
CA ASN A 53 10.04 22.90 7.29
C ASN A 53 11.37 23.28 7.98
N ASP A 54 11.43 23.13 9.31
CA ASP A 54 12.63 23.43 10.10
C ASP A 54 13.83 22.57 9.67
N ALA A 55 13.59 21.30 9.31
CA ALA A 55 14.60 20.40 8.79
C ALA A 55 14.85 20.56 7.27
N SER A 56 14.11 21.42 6.58
CA SER A 56 14.18 21.63 5.12
C SER A 56 13.97 20.34 4.31
N VAL A 57 13.14 19.39 4.80
CA VAL A 57 12.89 18.09 4.16
C VAL A 57 11.54 18.01 3.43
N GLU A 58 10.69 19.03 3.50
CA GLU A 58 9.35 19.04 2.90
C GLU A 58 9.34 18.60 1.43
N HIS A 59 10.29 19.11 0.64
CA HIS A 59 10.40 18.72 -0.77
C HIS A 59 10.70 17.23 -0.95
N SER A 60 11.49 16.63 -0.06
CA SER A 60 11.76 15.18 -0.06
C SER A 60 10.53 14.37 0.27
N VAL A 61 9.70 14.85 1.21
CA VAL A 61 8.42 14.24 1.60
C VAL A 61 7.44 14.29 0.43
N ILE A 62 7.25 15.45 -0.18
CA ILE A 62 6.40 15.60 -1.38
C ILE A 62 6.83 14.64 -2.50
N ASN A 63 8.14 14.50 -2.73
CA ASN A 63 8.65 13.56 -3.72
C ASN A 63 8.42 12.10 -3.32
N SER A 64 8.36 11.78 -2.03
CA SER A 64 7.98 10.44 -1.56
C SER A 64 6.52 10.14 -1.85
N ILE A 65 5.60 11.06 -1.58
CA ILE A 65 4.17 10.93 -1.90
C ILE A 65 3.97 10.80 -3.42
N LYS A 66 4.72 11.54 -4.23
CA LYS A 66 4.66 11.39 -5.70
C LYS A 66 5.17 10.03 -6.18
N LEU A 67 6.21 9.50 -5.55
CA LEU A 67 6.74 8.16 -5.88
C LEU A 67 5.75 7.07 -5.47
N ASP A 68 4.98 7.30 -4.44
CA ASP A 68 3.97 6.37 -3.95
C ASP A 68 2.87 6.11 -4.98
N TYR A 69 2.48 7.09 -5.83
CA TYR A 69 1.57 6.83 -6.95
C TYR A 69 2.08 5.74 -7.90
N LEU A 70 3.40 5.70 -8.13
CA LEU A 70 3.99 4.64 -8.95
C LEU A 70 3.95 3.30 -8.21
N PHE A 71 4.22 3.30 -6.91
CA PHE A 71 4.13 2.11 -6.06
C PHE A 71 2.71 1.55 -6.05
N ILE A 72 1.68 2.40 -5.91
CA ILE A 72 0.25 2.03 -5.99
C ILE A 72 -0.03 1.27 -7.31
N GLY A 73 0.41 1.80 -8.44
CA GLY A 73 0.23 1.14 -9.74
C GLY A 73 0.83 -0.27 -9.77
N PHE A 74 2.04 -0.43 -9.27
CA PHE A 74 2.72 -1.73 -9.25
C PHE A 74 2.07 -2.73 -8.31
N TYR A 75 1.77 -2.37 -7.06
CA TYR A 75 1.21 -3.32 -6.10
C TYR A 75 -0.24 -3.70 -6.44
N VAL A 76 -1.06 -2.76 -6.92
CA VAL A 76 -2.45 -3.06 -7.34
C VAL A 76 -2.45 -4.05 -8.50
N LEU A 77 -1.64 -3.79 -9.54
CA LEU A 77 -1.50 -4.73 -10.66
C LEU A 77 -0.96 -6.08 -10.20
N LEU A 78 -0.02 -6.10 -9.25
CA LEU A 78 0.49 -7.34 -8.67
C LEU A 78 -0.61 -8.11 -7.94
N MET A 79 -1.40 -7.43 -7.09
CA MET A 79 -2.51 -8.03 -6.35
C MET A 79 -3.55 -8.62 -7.29
N ILE A 80 -3.98 -7.89 -8.33
CA ILE A 80 -4.92 -8.37 -9.34
C ILE A 80 -4.35 -9.57 -10.08
N ASN A 81 -3.12 -9.45 -10.59
CA ASN A 81 -2.50 -10.52 -11.39
C ASN A 81 -2.31 -11.80 -10.57
N TYR A 82 -1.90 -11.67 -9.30
CA TYR A 82 -1.70 -12.81 -8.42
C TYR A 82 -3.03 -13.49 -8.05
N SER A 83 -4.06 -12.71 -7.70
CA SER A 83 -5.41 -13.22 -7.42
C SER A 83 -5.98 -13.97 -8.62
N ASN A 84 -5.87 -13.40 -9.82
CA ASN A 84 -6.30 -14.04 -11.06
C ASN A 84 -5.51 -15.34 -11.36
N HIS A 85 -4.20 -15.34 -11.10
CA HIS A 85 -3.38 -16.54 -11.28
C HIS A 85 -3.76 -17.67 -10.32
N GLN A 86 -4.05 -17.35 -9.05
CA GLN A 86 -4.50 -18.33 -8.07
C GLN A 86 -5.92 -18.82 -8.38
N MET A 87 -6.82 -17.94 -8.79
CA MET A 87 -8.19 -18.27 -9.19
C MET A 87 -8.21 -19.30 -10.31
N ASN A 88 -7.32 -19.18 -11.32
CA ASN A 88 -7.22 -20.12 -12.43
C ASN A 88 -6.71 -21.53 -12.03
N LYS A 89 -6.12 -21.67 -10.84
CA LYS A 89 -5.64 -22.95 -10.30
C LYS A 89 -6.57 -23.56 -9.24
N GLU A 90 -7.41 -22.72 -8.63
CA GLU A 90 -8.23 -23.11 -7.50
C GLU A 90 -9.52 -23.81 -7.98
N ARG A 91 -9.75 -25.03 -7.46
CA ARG A 91 -10.94 -25.84 -7.76
C ARG A 91 -12.06 -25.66 -6.74
N ASN A 92 -11.75 -25.12 -5.56
CA ASN A 92 -12.75 -24.88 -4.53
C ASN A 92 -13.53 -23.59 -4.86
N LEU A 93 -14.84 -23.71 -5.02
CA LEU A 93 -15.73 -22.61 -5.40
C LEU A 93 -15.69 -21.43 -4.41
N ILE A 94 -15.63 -21.71 -3.11
CA ILE A 94 -15.60 -20.67 -2.08
C ILE A 94 -14.31 -19.86 -2.21
N LEU A 95 -13.16 -20.54 -2.25
CA LEU A 95 -11.88 -19.87 -2.34
C LEU A 95 -11.69 -19.16 -3.69
N ASN A 96 -12.23 -19.71 -4.77
CA ASN A 96 -12.25 -19.05 -6.09
C ASN A 96 -13.07 -17.74 -6.04
N ASN A 97 -14.23 -17.74 -5.38
CA ASN A 97 -15.03 -16.53 -5.19
C ASN A 97 -14.32 -15.49 -4.30
N LEU A 98 -13.63 -15.93 -3.24
CA LEU A 98 -12.82 -15.01 -2.41
C LEU A 98 -11.66 -14.39 -3.22
N LEU A 99 -10.98 -15.15 -4.08
CA LEU A 99 -9.95 -14.63 -4.95
C LEU A 99 -10.50 -13.66 -6.01
N ARG A 100 -11.72 -13.88 -6.50
CA ARG A 100 -12.43 -12.93 -7.36
C ARG A 100 -12.75 -11.64 -6.63
N PHE A 101 -13.22 -11.74 -5.39
CA PHE A 101 -13.47 -10.59 -4.53
C PHE A 101 -12.19 -9.81 -4.23
N ASN A 102 -11.06 -10.48 -4.05
CA ASN A 102 -9.75 -9.84 -3.89
C ASN A 102 -9.37 -8.94 -5.08
N ILE A 103 -9.80 -9.26 -6.30
CA ILE A 103 -9.56 -8.39 -7.46
C ILE A 103 -10.28 -7.04 -7.28
N ALA A 104 -11.54 -7.06 -6.85
CA ALA A 104 -12.28 -5.83 -6.56
C ALA A 104 -11.62 -5.06 -5.40
N LEU A 105 -11.33 -5.73 -4.28
CA LEU A 105 -10.65 -5.11 -3.14
C LEU A 105 -9.27 -4.52 -3.50
N SER A 106 -8.55 -5.13 -4.45
CA SER A 106 -7.25 -4.58 -4.91
C SER A 106 -7.43 -3.23 -5.60
N ILE A 107 -8.49 -3.07 -6.37
CA ILE A 107 -8.84 -1.79 -7.02
C ILE A 107 -9.24 -0.77 -5.96
N ASP A 108 -10.12 -1.16 -5.03
CA ASP A 108 -10.58 -0.28 -3.94
C ASP A 108 -9.42 0.17 -3.06
N THR A 109 -8.49 -0.73 -2.72
CA THR A 109 -7.26 -0.39 -1.99
C THR A 109 -6.44 0.68 -2.71
N GLY A 110 -6.25 0.52 -4.03
CA GLY A 110 -5.53 1.51 -4.83
C GLY A 110 -6.25 2.86 -4.91
N ILE A 111 -7.58 2.87 -5.02
CA ILE A 111 -8.37 4.10 -5.03
C ILE A 111 -8.26 4.82 -3.67
N LEU A 112 -8.36 4.09 -2.56
CA LEU A 112 -8.20 4.65 -1.22
C LEU A 112 -6.81 5.25 -1.02
N ASP A 113 -5.77 4.57 -1.48
CA ASP A 113 -4.38 5.03 -1.36
C ASP A 113 -4.12 6.29 -2.21
N ILE A 114 -4.67 6.36 -3.43
CA ILE A 114 -4.65 7.58 -4.25
C ILE A 114 -5.39 8.72 -3.57
N ALA A 115 -6.58 8.46 -3.01
CA ALA A 115 -7.36 9.48 -2.31
C ALA A 115 -6.62 10.02 -1.09
N GLU A 116 -5.98 9.14 -0.30
CA GLU A 116 -5.15 9.51 0.83
C GLU A 116 -3.99 10.40 0.42
N ASN A 117 -3.25 10.04 -0.63
CA ASN A 117 -2.15 10.84 -1.16
C ASN A 117 -2.61 12.23 -1.64
N ILE A 118 -3.80 12.32 -2.25
CA ILE A 118 -4.38 13.62 -2.66
C ILE A 118 -4.70 14.47 -1.43
N ILE A 119 -5.32 13.88 -0.40
CA ILE A 119 -5.65 14.58 0.84
C ILE A 119 -4.38 15.02 1.57
N MET A 120 -3.37 14.16 1.69
CA MET A 120 -2.08 14.53 2.28
C MET A 120 -1.43 15.70 1.54
N MET A 121 -1.42 15.68 0.20
CA MET A 121 -0.89 16.79 -0.59
C MET A 121 -1.70 18.08 -0.42
N HIS A 122 -3.01 18.00 -0.20
CA HIS A 122 -3.84 19.13 0.14
C HIS A 122 -3.49 19.66 1.54
N ASN A 123 -3.44 18.80 2.54
CA ASN A 123 -3.11 19.16 3.93
C ASN A 123 -1.73 19.83 4.06
N ILE A 124 -0.73 19.37 3.29
CA ILE A 124 0.60 20.01 3.25
C ILE A 124 0.52 21.45 2.73
N ARG A 125 -0.37 21.74 1.77
CA ARG A 125 -0.50 23.06 1.17
C ARG A 125 -1.46 23.99 1.93
N SER A 126 -2.44 23.44 2.62
CA SER A 126 -3.57 24.17 3.22
C SER A 126 -3.96 23.54 4.56
N ILE A 127 -3.03 23.58 5.53
CA ILE A 127 -3.22 22.90 6.82
C ILE A 127 -4.41 23.44 7.64
N ASP A 128 -4.85 24.65 7.37
CA ASP A 128 -6.02 25.23 8.04
C ASP A 128 -7.34 24.61 7.58
N GLU A 129 -7.34 24.04 6.37
CA GLU A 129 -8.44 23.23 5.80
C GLU A 129 -8.13 21.74 5.88
N TYR A 130 -7.69 21.27 7.05
CA TYR A 130 -7.25 19.90 7.26
C TYR A 130 -8.36 18.88 7.10
N PHE A 131 -8.08 17.83 6.31
CA PHE A 131 -8.93 16.64 6.17
C PHE A 131 -8.23 15.41 6.77
N PRO A 132 -8.87 14.69 7.72
CA PRO A 132 -8.27 13.50 8.33
C PRO A 132 -8.16 12.34 7.34
N THR A 133 -7.00 11.70 7.31
CA THR A 133 -6.70 10.54 6.45
C THR A 133 -6.87 9.21 7.18
N VAL A 134 -6.89 9.20 8.51
CA VAL A 134 -6.88 8.00 9.38
C VAL A 134 -7.90 6.94 8.98
N VAL A 135 -9.14 7.33 8.66
CA VAL A 135 -10.20 6.37 8.28
C VAL A 135 -9.84 5.68 6.96
N ILE A 136 -9.34 6.43 5.99
CA ILE A 136 -8.92 5.91 4.67
C ILE A 136 -7.76 4.94 4.85
N SER A 137 -6.77 5.32 5.67
CA SER A 137 -5.60 4.49 6.00
C SER A 137 -6.01 3.16 6.63
N ILE A 138 -6.90 3.19 7.64
CA ILE A 138 -7.41 1.96 8.27
C ILE A 138 -8.13 1.07 7.25
N MET A 139 -8.97 1.63 6.40
CA MET A 139 -9.69 0.87 5.37
C MET A 139 -8.72 0.22 4.38
N LYS A 140 -7.75 0.98 3.83
CA LYS A 140 -6.78 0.42 2.86
C LYS A 140 -5.95 -0.70 3.46
N PHE A 141 -5.46 -0.56 4.70
CA PHE A 141 -4.69 -1.61 5.37
C PHE A 141 -5.53 -2.84 5.71
N THR A 142 -6.80 -2.66 6.07
CA THR A 142 -7.74 -3.75 6.30
C THR A 142 -7.96 -4.55 5.01
N PHE A 143 -8.19 -3.89 3.88
CA PHE A 143 -8.37 -4.55 2.59
C PHE A 143 -7.09 -5.26 2.12
N ALA A 144 -5.95 -4.60 2.22
CA ALA A 144 -4.67 -5.21 1.87
C ALA A 144 -4.37 -6.45 2.75
N GLY A 145 -4.62 -6.36 4.05
CA GLY A 145 -4.48 -7.49 4.98
C GLY A 145 -5.40 -8.66 4.61
N TRP A 146 -6.66 -8.39 4.28
CA TRP A 146 -7.59 -9.41 3.80
C TRP A 146 -7.09 -10.11 2.54
N ILE A 147 -6.65 -9.36 1.53
CA ILE A 147 -6.12 -9.89 0.28
C ILE A 147 -4.95 -10.85 0.55
N ILE A 148 -4.02 -10.45 1.41
CA ILE A 148 -2.86 -11.27 1.79
C ILE A 148 -3.29 -12.56 2.49
N VAL A 149 -4.25 -12.50 3.42
CA VAL A 149 -4.77 -13.69 4.13
C VAL A 149 -5.36 -14.69 3.14
N VAL A 150 -6.22 -14.22 2.22
CA VAL A 150 -6.82 -15.11 1.21
C VAL A 150 -5.76 -15.75 0.29
N TRP A 151 -4.71 -15.01 -0.06
CA TRP A 151 -3.58 -15.56 -0.82
C TRP A 151 -2.84 -16.65 -0.05
N LEU A 152 -2.50 -16.40 1.22
CA LEU A 152 -1.80 -17.36 2.05
C LEU A 152 -2.61 -18.66 2.20
N VAL A 153 -3.92 -18.56 2.41
CA VAL A 153 -4.83 -19.72 2.48
C VAL A 153 -4.83 -20.49 1.15
N SER A 154 -4.92 -19.78 0.01
CA SER A 154 -4.91 -20.41 -1.31
C SER A 154 -3.60 -21.15 -1.61
N VAL A 155 -2.46 -20.53 -1.30
CA VAL A 155 -1.13 -21.13 -1.50
C VAL A 155 -0.92 -22.30 -0.57
N GLY A 156 -1.27 -22.17 0.73
CA GLY A 156 -1.12 -23.21 1.73
C GLY A 156 -1.91 -24.47 1.40
N LYS A 157 -3.16 -24.29 0.97
CA LYS A 157 -4.01 -25.39 0.50
C LYS A 157 -3.41 -26.11 -0.71
N GLY A 158 -2.89 -25.36 -1.69
CA GLY A 158 -2.24 -25.91 -2.87
C GLY A 158 -0.98 -26.73 -2.53
N ALA A 159 -0.22 -26.31 -1.52
CA ALA A 159 0.96 -27.04 -1.05
C ALA A 159 0.60 -28.34 -0.32
N LEU A 160 -0.45 -28.31 0.52
CA LEU A 160 -0.92 -29.51 1.25
C LEU A 160 -1.49 -30.57 0.32
N SER A 161 -2.27 -30.17 -0.70
CA SER A 161 -2.84 -31.12 -1.66
C SER A 161 -1.76 -31.82 -2.49
N ARG A 162 -0.65 -31.18 -2.82
CA ARG A 162 0.47 -31.81 -3.53
C ARG A 162 1.18 -32.89 -2.69
N LYS A 163 1.31 -32.69 -1.38
CA LYS A 163 1.94 -33.68 -0.47
C LYS A 163 1.07 -34.92 -0.26
N ALA A 164 -0.25 -34.82 -0.42
CA ALA A 164 -1.15 -35.95 -0.26
C ALA A 164 -1.14 -36.92 -1.46
N TYR A 165 -0.54 -36.54 -2.59
CA TYR A 165 -0.45 -37.34 -3.82
C TYR A 165 0.99 -37.74 -4.19
N ALA A 166 1.99 -37.40 -3.35
CA ALA A 166 3.38 -37.80 -3.50
C ALA A 166 3.74 -38.91 -2.50
#